data_7396630e93ab509fa3f59acee0e2b76f
#
_entry.id   7396630e93ab509fa3f59acee0e2b76f
#
_cell.length_a   1.000
_cell.length_b   1.000
_cell.length_c   1.000
_cell.angle_alpha   90.00
_cell.angle_beta   90.00
_cell.angle_gamma   90.00
#
_symmetry.space_group_name_H-M   'P 1'
#
loop_
_entity.id
_entity.type
_entity.pdbx_description
1 polymer ?
#
loop_
_entity_poly.entity_id
_entity_poly.type
_entity_poly.pdbx_seq_one_letter_code
_entity_poly.pdbx_strand_id
1 'polypeptide(L)'
;KIIRKNNLKPEEVIIICSAKTENLHKLDSLSRDTGMKFNIGDIPKKGETHKMFTFCTSTVYVGADFYSTNAYSYIFANPQVSCMTIDVSVDLQQIVGRQRLEENPFRNSATLYFRTKKAKITKNDLENSVREKNEKTNRQIENYNAAPNKDDQLRLMENDIRSEGHKKHYCCIIKDADNNVHVVKN
;
A
#
# COMPACT_ATOMS: atom_id res chain seq x y z
N LYS A 1 -14.85 -9.36 -7.84
CA LYS A 1 -15.81 -10.27 -7.15
C LYS A 1 -17.05 -9.51 -6.69
N ILE A 2 -16.92 -8.36 -6.00
CA ILE A 2 -18.04 -7.52 -5.53
C ILE A 2 -18.91 -7.08 -6.71
N ILE A 3 -18.31 -6.47 -7.74
CA ILE A 3 -18.99 -5.99 -8.96
C ILE A 3 -19.83 -7.11 -9.59
N ARG A 4 -19.23 -8.28 -9.84
CA ARG A 4 -19.93 -9.43 -10.43
C ARG A 4 -21.07 -9.92 -9.54
N LYS A 5 -20.82 -10.08 -8.21
CA LYS A 5 -21.81 -10.62 -7.28
C LYS A 5 -23.05 -9.74 -7.14
N ASN A 6 -22.86 -8.42 -7.23
CA ASN A 6 -23.93 -7.44 -7.04
C ASN A 6 -24.43 -6.82 -8.35
N ASN A 7 -23.95 -7.32 -9.49
CA ASN A 7 -24.35 -6.88 -10.82
C ASN A 7 -24.21 -5.35 -11.02
N LEU A 8 -23.14 -4.77 -10.43
CA LEU A 8 -22.90 -3.33 -10.48
C LEU A 8 -22.57 -2.90 -11.91
N LYS A 9 -23.14 -1.80 -12.32
CA LYS A 9 -22.98 -1.24 -13.65
C LYS A 9 -21.81 -0.25 -13.73
N PRO A 10 -21.23 -0.01 -14.92
CA PRO A 10 -20.11 0.93 -15.10
C PRO A 10 -20.42 2.36 -14.65
N GLU A 11 -21.67 2.80 -14.75
CA GLU A 11 -22.12 4.10 -14.26
C GLU A 11 -22.16 4.24 -12.74
N GLU A 12 -22.21 3.12 -12.01
CA GLU A 12 -22.22 3.09 -10.55
C GLU A 12 -20.82 2.98 -9.94
N VAL A 13 -19.81 2.65 -10.78
CA VAL A 13 -18.49 2.25 -10.31
C VAL A 13 -17.38 3.07 -10.93
N ILE A 14 -16.44 3.55 -10.11
CA ILE A 14 -15.12 4.04 -10.53
C ILE A 14 -14.07 3.01 -10.07
N ILE A 15 -13.16 2.60 -10.96
CA ILE A 15 -12.03 1.73 -10.64
C ILE A 15 -10.75 2.52 -10.84
N ILE A 16 -9.99 2.72 -9.77
CA ILE A 16 -8.76 3.52 -9.76
C ILE A 16 -7.58 2.60 -9.43
N CYS A 17 -6.76 2.33 -10.41
CA CYS A 17 -5.56 1.51 -10.27
C CYS A 17 -4.50 1.94 -11.30
N SER A 18 -3.28 1.44 -11.14
CA SER A 18 -2.24 1.66 -12.16
C SER A 18 -2.58 0.95 -13.47
N ALA A 19 -2.26 1.58 -14.61
CA ALA A 19 -2.47 1.02 -15.94
C ALA A 19 -1.46 -0.08 -16.32
N LYS A 20 -1.05 -0.92 -15.36
CA LYS A 20 -0.19 -2.09 -15.61
C LYS A 20 -0.98 -3.15 -16.37
N THR A 21 -0.28 -3.89 -17.23
CA THR A 21 -0.85 -4.97 -18.07
C THR A 21 -1.71 -5.94 -17.27
N GLU A 22 -1.27 -6.33 -16.06
CA GLU A 22 -2.01 -7.23 -15.17
C GLU A 22 -3.39 -6.66 -14.75
N ASN A 23 -3.46 -5.36 -14.46
CA ASN A 23 -4.72 -4.71 -14.08
C ASN A 23 -5.64 -4.56 -15.28
N LEU A 24 -5.10 -4.24 -16.46
CA LEU A 24 -5.86 -4.19 -17.71
C LEU A 24 -6.47 -5.56 -18.04
N HIS A 25 -5.69 -6.65 -17.94
CA HIS A 25 -6.21 -8.01 -18.13
C HIS A 25 -7.34 -8.37 -17.14
N LYS A 26 -7.23 -7.90 -15.87
CA LYS A 26 -8.30 -8.10 -14.87
C LYS A 26 -9.58 -7.33 -15.24
N LEU A 27 -9.45 -6.12 -15.79
CA LEU A 27 -10.59 -5.33 -16.28
C LEU A 27 -11.23 -5.94 -17.52
N ASP A 28 -10.43 -6.43 -18.47
CA ASP A 28 -10.92 -7.14 -19.64
C ASP A 28 -11.66 -8.43 -19.26
N SER A 29 -11.13 -9.18 -18.28
CA SER A 29 -11.83 -10.34 -17.72
C SER A 29 -13.15 -9.95 -17.07
N LEU A 30 -13.16 -8.86 -16.27
CA LEU A 30 -14.37 -8.35 -15.65
C LEU A 30 -15.40 -7.97 -16.72
N SER A 31 -14.98 -7.25 -17.75
CA SER A 31 -15.84 -6.79 -18.85
C SER A 31 -16.46 -7.97 -19.64
N ARG A 32 -15.64 -8.99 -19.92
CA ARG A 32 -16.13 -10.22 -20.57
C ARG A 32 -17.15 -10.97 -19.72
N ASP A 33 -16.85 -11.12 -18.42
CA ASP A 33 -17.71 -11.90 -17.52
C ASP A 33 -19.06 -11.23 -17.23
N THR A 34 -19.13 -9.90 -17.34
CA THR A 34 -20.32 -9.12 -17.06
C THR A 34 -21.08 -8.68 -18.33
N GLY A 35 -20.45 -8.79 -19.48
CA GLY A 35 -20.97 -8.22 -20.74
C GLY A 35 -20.96 -6.68 -20.77
N MET A 36 -20.32 -6.03 -19.79
CA MET A 36 -20.27 -4.57 -19.63
C MET A 36 -18.82 -4.08 -19.67
N LYS A 37 -18.57 -2.92 -20.28
CA LYS A 37 -17.21 -2.38 -20.38
C LYS A 37 -16.83 -1.58 -19.14
N PHE A 38 -15.81 -2.05 -18.42
CA PHE A 38 -15.18 -1.34 -17.29
C PHE A 38 -13.82 -0.79 -17.71
N ASN A 39 -13.55 0.46 -17.29
CA ASN A 39 -12.29 1.13 -17.56
C ASN A 39 -11.65 1.62 -16.24
N ILE A 40 -10.35 1.94 -16.30
CA ILE A 40 -9.71 2.73 -15.25
C ILE A 40 -10.31 4.12 -15.32
N GLY A 41 -10.77 4.64 -14.18
CA GLY A 41 -11.31 5.98 -14.06
C GLY A 41 -10.38 6.90 -13.28
N ASP A 42 -10.70 8.19 -13.31
CA ASP A 42 -10.01 9.21 -12.55
C ASP A 42 -10.73 9.52 -11.24
N ILE A 43 -10.01 10.09 -10.29
CA ILE A 43 -10.57 10.55 -9.02
C ILE A 43 -11.37 11.82 -9.29
N PRO A 44 -12.67 11.88 -8.91
CA PRO A 44 -13.46 13.08 -9.06
C PRO A 44 -12.84 14.26 -8.31
N LYS A 45 -12.75 15.40 -8.98
CA LYS A 45 -12.26 16.65 -8.39
C LYS A 45 -13.29 17.22 -7.40
N LYS A 46 -12.84 18.19 -6.60
CA LYS A 46 -13.74 18.91 -5.69
C LYS A 46 -14.89 19.55 -6.49
N GLY A 47 -16.13 19.24 -6.09
CA GLY A 47 -17.35 19.70 -6.75
C GLY A 47 -17.87 18.79 -7.85
N GLU A 48 -17.15 17.76 -8.25
CA GLU A 48 -17.64 16.76 -9.20
C GLU A 48 -18.45 15.66 -8.50
N THR A 49 -19.39 15.07 -9.24
CA THR A 49 -20.24 14.00 -8.72
C THR A 49 -19.46 12.69 -8.57
N HIS A 50 -19.53 12.10 -7.39
CA HIS A 50 -19.00 10.76 -7.14
C HIS A 50 -19.99 9.69 -7.55
N LYS A 51 -19.48 8.57 -8.10
CA LYS A 51 -20.28 7.37 -8.31
C LYS A 51 -20.54 6.65 -6.99
N MET A 52 -21.48 5.74 -6.96
CA MET A 52 -21.86 5.01 -5.76
C MET A 52 -20.68 4.23 -5.14
N PHE A 53 -19.84 3.64 -5.98
CA PHE A 53 -18.67 2.86 -5.53
C PHE A 53 -17.40 3.35 -6.20
N THR A 54 -16.36 3.58 -5.39
CA THR A 54 -15.00 3.82 -5.85
C THR A 54 -14.10 2.68 -5.35
N PHE A 55 -13.57 1.89 -6.27
CA PHE A 55 -12.60 0.82 -5.95
C PHE A 55 -11.18 1.31 -6.24
N CYS A 56 -10.34 1.34 -5.21
CA CYS A 56 -8.96 1.81 -5.32
C CYS A 56 -7.96 0.72 -4.93
N THR A 57 -6.75 0.82 -5.47
CA THR A 57 -5.58 0.06 -5.01
C THR A 57 -4.68 0.95 -4.15
N SER A 58 -3.63 0.39 -3.57
CA SER A 58 -2.65 1.13 -2.74
C SER A 58 -1.99 2.32 -3.44
N THR A 59 -2.01 2.37 -4.76
CA THR A 59 -1.51 3.52 -5.57
C THR A 59 -2.20 4.85 -5.21
N VAL A 60 -3.39 4.79 -4.63
CA VAL A 60 -4.20 5.95 -4.28
C VAL A 60 -3.86 6.52 -2.89
N TYR A 61 -3.17 5.74 -2.02
CA TYR A 61 -2.88 6.18 -0.64
C TYR A 61 -1.94 7.37 -0.58
N VAL A 62 -1.09 7.55 -1.58
CA VAL A 62 -0.13 8.64 -1.66
C VAL A 62 -0.58 9.64 -2.72
N GLY A 63 -1.08 10.79 -2.30
CA GLY A 63 -1.35 11.93 -3.19
C GLY A 63 -2.75 12.03 -3.79
N ALA A 64 -3.71 11.16 -3.42
CA ALA A 64 -5.09 11.24 -3.91
C ALA A 64 -6.05 11.71 -2.82
N ASP A 65 -6.81 12.73 -3.08
CA ASP A 65 -7.82 13.26 -2.16
C ASP A 65 -9.23 13.01 -2.71
N PHE A 66 -10.16 12.67 -1.81
CA PHE A 66 -11.58 12.45 -2.13
C PHE A 66 -12.43 13.54 -1.50
N TYR A 67 -13.36 14.07 -2.29
CA TYR A 67 -14.23 15.20 -1.92
C TYR A 67 -15.70 14.81 -1.94
N SER A 68 -16.03 13.64 -1.37
CA SER A 68 -17.42 13.19 -1.23
C SER A 68 -18.03 13.67 0.08
N THR A 69 -19.29 14.12 0.02
CA THR A 69 -20.04 14.61 1.18
C THR A 69 -20.52 13.51 2.12
N ASN A 70 -20.54 12.24 1.67
CA ASN A 70 -21.12 11.12 2.43
C ASN A 70 -20.44 9.77 2.20
N ALA A 71 -19.27 9.73 1.54
CA ALA A 71 -18.57 8.46 1.32
C ALA A 71 -18.01 7.88 2.62
N TYR A 72 -18.18 6.57 2.77
CA TYR A 72 -17.60 5.76 3.84
C TYR A 72 -16.49 4.87 3.29
N SER A 73 -15.38 4.76 4.02
CA SER A 73 -14.20 4.00 3.58
C SER A 73 -14.22 2.56 4.09
N TYR A 74 -14.13 1.60 3.19
CA TYR A 74 -13.94 0.18 3.48
C TYR A 74 -12.56 -0.26 3.02
N ILE A 75 -11.74 -0.79 3.93
CA ILE A 75 -10.36 -1.17 3.69
C ILE A 75 -10.25 -2.69 3.80
N PHE A 76 -9.61 -3.31 2.80
CA PHE A 76 -9.40 -4.75 2.77
C PHE A 76 -7.90 -5.06 2.80
N ALA A 77 -7.44 -5.72 3.86
CA ALA A 77 -6.06 -6.13 4.05
C ALA A 77 -5.91 -7.66 4.06
N ASN A 78 -4.85 -8.15 3.45
CA ASN A 78 -4.50 -9.56 3.48
C ASN A 78 -2.98 -9.72 3.67
N PRO A 79 -2.50 -10.09 4.86
CA PRO A 79 -1.08 -10.23 5.14
C PRO A 79 -0.40 -11.37 4.39
N GLN A 80 -1.16 -12.25 3.73
CA GLN A 80 -0.64 -13.31 2.87
C GLN A 80 -0.27 -12.79 1.45
N VAL A 81 -0.68 -11.58 1.11
CA VAL A 81 -0.42 -10.93 -0.17
C VAL A 81 0.33 -9.63 0.13
N SER A 82 1.60 -9.54 -0.25
CA SER A 82 2.49 -8.43 0.13
C SER A 82 1.94 -7.05 -0.25
N CYS A 83 1.30 -6.92 -1.41
CA CYS A 83 0.69 -5.65 -1.86
C CYS A 83 -0.64 -5.31 -1.14
N MET A 84 -1.15 -6.19 -0.29
CA MET A 84 -2.36 -5.98 0.51
C MET A 84 -2.07 -5.92 2.01
N THR A 85 -0.80 -5.82 2.40
CA THR A 85 -0.44 -5.52 3.80
C THR A 85 -0.64 -4.04 4.07
N ILE A 86 -1.17 -3.74 5.26
CA ILE A 86 -1.42 -2.37 5.73
C ILE A 86 -0.75 -2.18 7.07
N ASP A 87 0.05 -1.14 7.18
CA ASP A 87 0.56 -0.66 8.46
C ASP A 87 -0.54 0.17 9.13
N VAL A 88 -0.97 -0.26 10.31
CA VAL A 88 -2.08 0.40 11.03
C VAL A 88 -1.68 1.80 11.51
N SER A 89 -0.42 2.00 11.86
CA SER A 89 0.08 3.27 12.38
C SER A 89 0.35 4.32 11.30
N VAL A 90 0.64 3.89 10.07
CA VAL A 90 1.02 4.78 8.97
C VAL A 90 -0.01 4.74 7.84
N ASP A 91 -0.16 3.56 7.18
CA ASP A 91 -0.99 3.45 5.98
C ASP A 91 -2.47 3.71 6.30
N LEU A 92 -2.97 3.17 7.43
CA LEU A 92 -4.39 3.31 7.81
C LEU A 92 -4.76 4.77 8.06
N GLN A 93 -3.91 5.52 8.75
CA GLN A 93 -4.13 6.95 8.99
C GLN A 93 -4.13 7.74 7.69
N GLN A 94 -3.21 7.42 6.78
CA GLN A 94 -3.16 8.07 5.47
C GLN A 94 -4.40 7.79 4.65
N ILE A 95 -4.91 6.54 4.64
CA ILE A 95 -6.11 6.16 3.90
C ILE A 95 -7.34 6.91 4.42
N VAL A 96 -7.55 6.90 5.74
CA VAL A 96 -8.69 7.57 6.38
C VAL A 96 -8.63 9.08 6.11
N GLY A 97 -7.44 9.69 6.23
CA GLY A 97 -7.25 11.13 6.00
C GLY A 97 -7.45 11.59 4.54
N ARG A 98 -7.74 10.68 3.57
CA ARG A 98 -8.01 11.06 2.17
C ARG A 98 -9.40 11.62 1.93
N GLN A 99 -10.35 11.42 2.84
CA GLN A 99 -11.65 12.09 2.80
C GLN A 99 -11.51 13.52 3.30
N ARG A 100 -11.51 14.51 2.39
CA ARG A 100 -11.12 15.90 2.70
C ARG A 100 -12.28 16.83 3.03
N LEU A 101 -13.52 16.50 2.61
CA LEU A 101 -14.64 17.37 2.91
C LEU A 101 -15.04 17.30 4.38
N GLU A 102 -15.12 18.47 5.00
CA GLU A 102 -15.51 18.62 6.41
C GLU A 102 -16.95 18.23 6.66
N GLU A 103 -17.79 18.44 5.67
CA GLU A 103 -19.21 18.10 5.68
C GLU A 103 -19.46 16.58 5.64
N ASN A 104 -18.46 15.79 5.27
CA ASN A 104 -18.60 14.33 5.30
C ASN A 104 -18.54 13.81 6.75
N PRO A 105 -19.64 13.30 7.31
CA PRO A 105 -19.67 12.81 8.70
C PRO A 105 -18.78 11.58 8.92
N PHE A 106 -18.37 10.90 7.84
CA PHE A 106 -17.55 9.69 7.86
C PHE A 106 -16.07 9.94 7.52
N ARG A 107 -15.65 11.19 7.35
CA ARG A 107 -14.30 11.53 6.88
C ARG A 107 -13.17 10.95 7.73
N ASN A 108 -13.42 10.79 9.04
CA ASN A 108 -12.45 10.25 10.00
C ASN A 108 -12.73 8.79 10.38
N SER A 109 -13.57 8.10 9.60
CA SER A 109 -14.02 6.75 9.91
C SER A 109 -13.74 5.80 8.76
N ALA A 110 -13.37 4.56 9.10
CA ALA A 110 -13.24 3.48 8.14
C ALA A 110 -13.53 2.13 8.80
N THR A 111 -13.98 1.17 8.01
CA THR A 111 -14.03 -0.24 8.43
C THR A 111 -12.88 -1.01 7.79
N LEU A 112 -12.04 -1.61 8.64
CA LEU A 112 -10.94 -2.46 8.20
C LEU A 112 -11.36 -3.94 8.25
N TYR A 113 -11.39 -4.59 7.09
CA TYR A 113 -11.51 -6.03 6.95
C TYR A 113 -10.13 -6.64 6.74
N PHE A 114 -9.71 -7.53 7.59
CA PHE A 114 -8.41 -8.17 7.47
C PHE A 114 -8.51 -9.68 7.67
N ARG A 115 -7.60 -10.40 7.02
CA ARG A 115 -7.47 -11.83 7.19
C ARG A 115 -6.40 -12.12 8.23
N THR A 116 -6.74 -12.90 9.26
CA THR A 116 -5.77 -13.37 10.24
C THR A 116 -5.07 -14.63 9.75
N LYS A 117 -3.84 -14.88 10.20
CA LYS A 117 -3.21 -16.20 10.08
C LYS A 117 -3.95 -17.19 10.99
N LYS A 118 -4.07 -18.45 10.55
CA LYS A 118 -4.71 -19.51 11.35
C LYS A 118 -3.93 -19.86 12.62
N ALA A 119 -2.59 -19.64 12.61
CA ALA A 119 -1.75 -19.87 13.78
C ALA A 119 -1.96 -18.75 14.80
N LYS A 120 -2.23 -19.13 16.04
CA LYS A 120 -2.20 -18.21 17.17
C LYS A 120 -0.74 -17.78 17.38
N ILE A 121 -0.45 -16.51 17.15
CA ILE A 121 0.85 -15.90 17.45
C ILE A 121 0.76 -15.40 18.88
N THR A 122 1.64 -15.88 19.75
CA THR A 122 1.73 -15.38 21.12
C THR A 122 2.47 -14.03 21.14
N LYS A 123 2.35 -13.28 22.24
CA LYS A 123 3.11 -12.05 22.44
C LYS A 123 4.61 -12.32 22.36
N ASN A 124 5.07 -13.43 22.94
CA ASN A 124 6.47 -13.84 22.92
C ASN A 124 6.97 -14.14 21.48
N ASP A 125 6.16 -14.81 20.64
CA ASP A 125 6.49 -15.05 19.23
C ASP A 125 6.64 -13.74 18.46
N LEU A 126 5.78 -12.76 18.76
CA LEU A 126 5.86 -11.44 18.14
C LEU A 126 7.13 -10.70 18.56
N GLU A 127 7.43 -10.66 19.86
CA GLU A 127 8.63 -10.03 20.41
C GLU A 127 9.91 -10.67 19.87
N ASN A 128 9.96 -12.00 19.79
CA ASN A 128 11.06 -12.73 19.17
C ASN A 128 11.23 -12.39 17.69
N SER A 129 10.13 -12.36 16.93
CA SER A 129 10.17 -11.99 15.51
C SER A 129 10.65 -10.55 15.29
N VAL A 130 10.24 -9.61 16.15
CA VAL A 130 10.73 -8.22 16.10
C VAL A 130 12.21 -8.15 16.42
N ARG A 131 12.67 -8.87 17.47
CA ARG A 131 14.08 -8.94 17.84
C ARG A 131 14.95 -9.48 16.70
N GLU A 132 14.57 -10.62 16.13
CA GLU A 132 15.30 -11.24 15.00
C GLU A 132 15.39 -10.30 13.78
N LYS A 133 14.30 -9.60 13.45
CA LYS A 133 14.31 -8.61 12.37
C LYS A 133 15.23 -7.43 12.65
N ASN A 134 15.23 -6.94 13.90
CA ASN A 134 16.10 -5.86 14.32
C ASN A 134 17.58 -6.27 14.25
N GLU A 135 17.92 -7.45 14.75
CA GLU A 135 19.28 -8.00 14.69
C GLU A 135 19.75 -8.21 13.26
N LYS A 136 18.87 -8.74 12.39
CA LYS A 136 19.17 -8.88 10.96
C LYS A 136 19.43 -7.53 10.32
N THR A 137 18.57 -6.53 10.58
CA THR A 137 18.70 -5.18 10.03
C THR A 137 20.00 -4.51 10.49
N ASN A 138 20.33 -4.61 11.78
CA ASN A 138 21.56 -4.05 12.31
C ASN A 138 22.80 -4.68 11.64
N ARG A 139 22.83 -6.00 11.49
CA ARG A 139 23.92 -6.69 10.77
C ARG A 139 24.03 -6.24 9.31
N GLN A 140 22.91 -6.04 8.64
CA GLN A 140 22.92 -5.51 7.27
C GLN A 140 23.50 -4.09 7.21
N ILE A 141 23.09 -3.22 8.14
CA ILE A 141 23.62 -1.84 8.25
C ILE A 141 25.12 -1.84 8.51
N GLU A 142 25.60 -2.69 9.43
CA GLU A 142 27.02 -2.84 9.71
C GLU A 142 27.79 -3.29 8.47
N ASN A 143 27.27 -4.27 7.72
CA ASN A 143 27.89 -4.75 6.47
C ASN A 143 27.96 -3.65 5.41
N TYR A 144 26.88 -2.86 5.25
CA TYR A 144 26.87 -1.73 4.29
C TYR A 144 27.88 -0.66 4.68
N ASN A 145 27.94 -0.30 5.97
CA ASN A 145 28.84 0.73 6.47
C ASN A 145 30.32 0.28 6.51
N ALA A 146 30.58 -1.03 6.53
CA ALA A 146 31.92 -1.60 6.43
C ALA A 146 32.45 -1.68 4.98
N ALA A 147 31.61 -1.39 3.98
CA ALA A 147 32.05 -1.39 2.58
C ALA A 147 33.10 -0.30 2.33
N PRO A 148 34.18 -0.60 1.57
CA PRO A 148 35.36 0.26 1.46
C PRO A 148 35.07 1.57 0.72
N ASN A 149 34.03 1.63 -0.08
CA ASN A 149 33.62 2.83 -0.80
C ASN A 149 32.10 2.86 -1.06
N LYS A 150 31.62 4.02 -1.49
CA LYS A 150 30.20 4.28 -1.73
C LYS A 150 29.60 3.36 -2.81
N ASP A 151 30.34 3.06 -3.85
CA ASP A 151 29.83 2.27 -4.98
C ASP A 151 29.62 0.81 -4.55
N ASP A 152 30.52 0.25 -3.76
CA ASP A 152 30.36 -1.06 -3.16
C ASP A 152 29.19 -1.11 -2.16
N GLN A 153 29.00 -0.05 -1.38
CA GLN A 153 27.88 0.09 -0.46
C GLN A 153 26.53 0.06 -1.19
N LEU A 154 26.40 0.86 -2.25
CA LEU A 154 25.19 0.90 -3.08
C LEU A 154 24.95 -0.44 -3.79
N ARG A 155 26.00 -1.06 -4.32
CA ARG A 155 25.90 -2.37 -4.98
C ARG A 155 25.45 -3.47 -4.03
N LEU A 156 25.93 -3.50 -2.79
CA LEU A 156 25.46 -4.43 -1.77
C LEU A 156 23.98 -4.23 -1.48
N MET A 157 23.54 -2.97 -1.30
CA MET A 157 22.14 -2.66 -1.08
C MET A 157 21.25 -3.08 -2.25
N GLU A 158 21.65 -2.80 -3.49
CA GLU A 158 20.91 -3.20 -4.69
C GLU A 158 20.78 -4.71 -4.82
N ASN A 159 21.85 -5.46 -4.51
CA ASN A 159 21.82 -6.91 -4.52
C ASN A 159 20.86 -7.48 -3.48
N ASP A 160 20.82 -6.91 -2.28
CA ASP A 160 19.88 -7.31 -1.23
C ASP A 160 18.42 -6.99 -1.63
N ILE A 161 18.18 -5.82 -2.25
CA ILE A 161 16.87 -5.45 -2.79
C ILE A 161 16.41 -6.47 -3.83
N ARG A 162 17.30 -6.87 -4.75
CA ARG A 162 16.97 -7.84 -5.80
C ARG A 162 16.75 -9.25 -5.25
N SER A 163 17.55 -9.69 -4.28
CA SER A 163 17.48 -11.04 -3.70
C SER A 163 16.27 -11.25 -2.80
N GLU A 164 15.87 -10.22 -2.06
CA GLU A 164 14.75 -10.29 -1.12
C GLU A 164 13.40 -9.90 -1.76
N GLY A 165 13.39 -9.49 -3.02
CA GLY A 165 12.20 -9.00 -3.72
C GLY A 165 11.69 -7.67 -3.14
N HIS A 166 10.37 -7.45 -3.21
CA HIS A 166 9.75 -6.20 -2.74
C HIS A 166 9.60 -6.11 -1.21
N LYS A 167 10.46 -6.74 -0.44
CA LYS A 167 10.43 -6.58 1.02
C LYS A 167 10.81 -5.14 1.37
N LYS A 168 10.06 -4.54 2.29
CA LYS A 168 10.33 -3.19 2.78
C LYS A 168 11.72 -3.16 3.40
N HIS A 169 12.59 -2.27 2.92
CA HIS A 169 13.88 -2.03 3.55
C HIS A 169 13.67 -1.25 4.84
N TYR A 170 14.26 -1.76 5.92
CA TYR A 170 14.22 -1.11 7.24
C TYR A 170 15.42 -0.17 7.45
N CYS A 171 16.11 0.20 6.38
CA CYS A 171 17.25 1.11 6.43
C CYS A 171 17.13 2.19 5.34
N CYS A 172 17.71 3.34 5.61
CA CYS A 172 17.80 4.45 4.66
C CYS A 172 19.24 4.97 4.58
N ILE A 173 19.54 5.67 3.48
CA ILE A 173 20.82 6.30 3.25
C ILE A 173 20.72 7.75 3.74
N ILE A 174 21.64 8.15 4.60
CA ILE A 174 21.82 9.55 5.01
C ILE A 174 23.22 10.02 4.62
N LYS A 175 23.38 11.33 4.44
CA LYS A 175 24.68 11.99 4.26
C LYS A 175 24.97 12.82 5.49
N ASP A 176 26.19 12.74 5.99
CA ASP A 176 26.68 13.63 7.04
C ASP A 176 27.11 15.00 6.48
N ALA A 177 27.58 15.88 7.36
CA ALA A 177 28.04 17.22 6.99
C ALA A 177 29.25 17.20 6.03
N ASP A 178 30.04 16.14 6.05
CA ASP A 178 31.22 15.93 5.22
C ASP A 178 30.91 15.20 3.91
N ASN A 179 29.62 15.01 3.60
CA ASN A 179 29.12 14.25 2.44
C ASN A 179 29.40 12.72 2.45
N ASN A 180 29.84 12.17 3.59
CA ASN A 180 29.96 10.73 3.70
C ASN A 180 28.56 10.08 3.74
N VAL A 181 28.48 8.90 3.13
CA VAL A 181 27.21 8.15 3.04
C VAL A 181 27.17 7.14 4.18
N HIS A 182 26.08 7.16 4.94
CA HIS A 182 25.80 6.19 5.98
C HIS A 182 24.47 5.50 5.74
N VAL A 183 24.43 4.21 6.04
CA VAL A 183 23.17 3.46 6.05
C VAL A 183 22.71 3.35 7.50
N VAL A 184 21.51 3.80 7.77
CA VAL A 184 20.90 3.79 9.10
C VAL A 184 19.57 3.06 9.08
N LYS A 185 19.13 2.65 10.26
CA LYS A 185 17.80 2.06 10.42
C LYS A 185 16.71 3.12 10.19
N ASN A 186 15.67 2.73 9.44
CA ASN A 186 14.50 3.57 9.20
C ASN A 186 13.51 3.44 10.35
#